data_00b3656d45ddb9c4e802fd7b6c2bb096
#
_entry.id   00b3656d45ddb9c4e802fd7b6c2bb096
#
_cell.length_a   1.000
_cell.length_b   1.000
_cell.length_c   1.000
_cell.angle_alpha   90.00
_cell.angle_beta   90.00
_cell.angle_gamma   90.00
#
_symmetry.space_group_name_H-M   'P 1'
#
loop_
_entity.id
_entity.type
_entity.pdbx_description
1 polymer ?
#
loop_
_entity_poly.entity_id
_entity_poly.type
_entity_poly.pdbx_seq_one_letter_code
_entity_poly.pdbx_strand_id
1 'polypeptide(L)'
;MLALGEKNDIGIHSQFLIDSMMDLARAGVITNRKKGLNDRKMVASFAIGTRALYDYIHDNPSVSFFPSDYVNNPSIIAQHNKMVAINVGMAIDFTGQVAAEILPHNHYSGVTGLLDFVRGATLSKGGKSLMLIPSTRQEGTVSRFVPTLEGSSVVLPRSDVQYVVSEYGAVNLFGKSLQERAMAMISLAHPDFREELLEKAKEMGLLAKKKTLAEFLKGVYPAKMEETREIDGQSVRFRAAKPVDGRRIQEHFYNLSADDIQSRFFHEKSQFLRDDVKEMFQIDYKKDLTVVAVTGEFGFGKVIGMGAYLMGHNSNIAEVAFSVSDDWQGKGIAAILLKKLYDAAIENGVEGFVAFTSPSNRGMINLFKKLPCKTDSSIEDDMLVLTGKFSETG
;
A
#
# COMPACT_ATOMS: atom_id res chain seq x y z
N MET A 1 -2.06 9.37 -14.74
CA MET A 1 -3.25 9.14 -15.59
C MET A 1 -3.05 7.95 -16.53
N LEU A 2 -1.95 7.83 -17.28
CA LEU A 2 -1.73 6.69 -18.22
C LEU A 2 -1.85 5.32 -17.57
N ALA A 3 -1.44 5.16 -16.30
CA ALA A 3 -1.61 3.92 -15.53
C ALA A 3 -3.09 3.51 -15.28
N LEU A 4 -4.06 4.36 -15.62
CA LEU A 4 -5.48 4.03 -15.53
C LEU A 4 -6.03 3.35 -16.79
N GLY A 5 -5.20 3.13 -17.81
CA GLY A 5 -5.62 2.51 -19.08
C GLY A 5 -6.26 1.14 -18.96
N GLU A 6 -5.92 0.39 -17.91
CA GLU A 6 -6.51 -0.94 -17.60
C GLU A 6 -7.82 -0.86 -16.78
N LYS A 7 -8.25 0.35 -16.39
CA LYS A 7 -9.50 0.54 -15.65
C LYS A 7 -10.66 0.79 -16.61
N ASN A 8 -11.85 0.51 -16.14
CA ASN A 8 -13.07 0.69 -16.91
C ASN A 8 -14.08 1.56 -16.14
N ASP A 9 -14.92 2.27 -16.88
CA ASP A 9 -16.03 3.05 -16.34
C ASP A 9 -15.60 4.14 -15.33
N ILE A 10 -14.49 4.83 -15.58
CA ILE A 10 -14.07 5.97 -14.77
C ILE A 10 -15.00 7.17 -15.05
N GLY A 11 -15.34 7.89 -13.97
CA GLY A 11 -16.04 9.19 -14.03
C GLY A 11 -15.11 10.33 -13.64
N ILE A 12 -15.28 11.49 -14.29
CA ILE A 12 -14.52 12.72 -14.01
C ILE A 12 -15.43 13.76 -13.39
N HIS A 13 -15.02 14.24 -12.23
CA HIS A 13 -15.44 15.47 -11.57
C HIS A 13 -14.18 16.12 -11.03
N SER A 14 -13.71 17.18 -11.65
CA SER A 14 -12.40 17.79 -11.38
C SER A 14 -12.50 19.31 -11.50
N GLN A 15 -11.62 20.04 -10.84
CA GLN A 15 -11.53 21.48 -11.01
C GLN A 15 -11.21 21.85 -12.46
N PHE A 16 -10.36 21.07 -13.12
CA PHE A 16 -9.98 21.32 -14.53
C PHE A 16 -9.80 20.02 -15.30
N LEU A 17 -9.91 20.12 -16.63
CA LEU A 17 -9.60 19.05 -17.58
C LEU A 17 -8.20 19.22 -18.17
N ILE A 18 -7.55 18.09 -18.45
CA ILE A 18 -6.21 18.03 -19.08
C ILE A 18 -6.19 16.99 -20.22
N ASP A 19 -5.18 17.06 -21.08
CA ASP A 19 -5.05 16.19 -22.25
C ASP A 19 -5.16 14.70 -21.92
N SER A 20 -4.55 14.23 -20.83
CA SER A 20 -4.60 12.81 -20.45
C SER A 20 -6.01 12.32 -20.09
N MET A 21 -6.91 13.20 -19.65
CA MET A 21 -8.33 12.84 -19.44
C MET A 21 -9.06 12.68 -20.78
N MET A 22 -8.75 13.53 -21.76
CA MET A 22 -9.24 13.38 -23.13
C MET A 22 -8.77 12.05 -23.74
N ASP A 23 -7.49 11.72 -23.61
CA ASP A 23 -6.93 10.47 -24.14
C ASP A 23 -7.60 9.24 -23.55
N LEU A 24 -7.81 9.22 -22.24
CA LEU A 24 -8.53 8.14 -21.55
C LEU A 24 -10.01 8.07 -21.95
N ALA A 25 -10.66 9.19 -22.24
CA ALA A 25 -12.02 9.22 -22.75
C ALA A 25 -12.10 8.65 -24.18
N ARG A 26 -11.17 9.03 -25.06
CA ARG A 26 -11.06 8.47 -26.42
C ARG A 26 -10.77 6.96 -26.40
N ALA A 27 -9.97 6.51 -25.44
CA ALA A 27 -9.70 5.09 -25.23
C ALA A 27 -10.87 4.30 -24.59
N GLY A 28 -11.98 4.96 -24.24
CA GLY A 28 -13.16 4.31 -23.63
C GLY A 28 -13.01 3.98 -22.14
N VAL A 29 -11.93 4.41 -21.50
CA VAL A 29 -11.67 4.22 -20.05
C VAL A 29 -12.55 5.15 -19.23
N ILE A 30 -12.68 6.41 -19.63
CA ILE A 30 -13.59 7.40 -19.03
C ILE A 30 -14.93 7.36 -19.75
N THR A 31 -15.93 6.77 -19.12
CA THR A 31 -17.30 6.66 -19.66
C THR A 31 -18.30 7.52 -18.90
N ASN A 32 -17.98 7.91 -17.68
CA ASN A 32 -18.83 8.66 -16.76
C ASN A 32 -20.18 7.97 -16.43
N ARG A 33 -20.39 6.70 -16.79
CA ARG A 33 -21.66 5.96 -16.65
C ARG A 33 -22.01 5.61 -15.20
N LYS A 34 -21.02 5.60 -14.31
CA LYS A 34 -21.18 5.24 -12.90
C LYS A 34 -21.11 6.43 -11.95
N LYS A 35 -21.26 7.64 -12.47
CA LYS A 35 -21.31 8.85 -11.65
C LYS A 35 -22.62 8.97 -10.90
N GLY A 36 -22.59 9.48 -9.67
CA GLY A 36 -23.80 9.78 -8.89
C GLY A 36 -24.53 11.03 -9.35
N LEU A 37 -23.80 12.00 -9.91
CA LEU A 37 -24.32 13.25 -10.48
C LEU A 37 -23.71 13.50 -11.86
N ASN A 38 -24.44 14.23 -12.70
CA ASN A 38 -24.01 14.58 -14.07
C ASN A 38 -23.57 13.32 -14.85
N ASP A 39 -24.45 12.32 -14.84
CA ASP A 39 -24.22 11.04 -15.50
C ASP A 39 -23.78 11.22 -16.96
N ARG A 40 -22.83 10.39 -17.40
CA ARG A 40 -22.23 10.39 -18.74
C ARG A 40 -21.49 11.67 -19.11
N LYS A 41 -21.23 12.59 -18.17
CA LYS A 41 -20.54 13.85 -18.45
C LYS A 41 -19.25 13.97 -17.63
N MET A 42 -18.17 14.39 -18.27
CA MET A 42 -17.04 14.95 -17.55
C MET A 42 -17.42 16.33 -17.04
N VAL A 43 -17.15 16.62 -15.80
CA VAL A 43 -17.48 17.90 -15.15
C VAL A 43 -16.20 18.59 -14.72
N ALA A 44 -16.07 19.87 -15.08
CA ALA A 44 -14.98 20.72 -14.63
C ALA A 44 -15.39 22.19 -14.61
N SER A 45 -14.52 23.07 -14.06
CA SER A 45 -14.70 24.53 -14.14
C SER A 45 -13.98 25.15 -15.33
N PHE A 46 -12.87 24.56 -15.77
CA PHE A 46 -12.06 25.02 -16.90
C PHE A 46 -11.22 23.89 -17.47
N ALA A 47 -10.44 24.18 -18.53
CA ALA A 47 -9.50 23.25 -19.14
C ALA A 47 -8.14 23.90 -19.34
N ILE A 48 -7.07 23.11 -19.16
CA ILE A 48 -5.68 23.50 -19.45
C ILE A 48 -5.03 22.37 -20.24
N GLY A 49 -4.59 22.64 -21.46
CA GLY A 49 -3.93 21.64 -22.29
C GLY A 49 -3.60 22.14 -23.67
N THR A 50 -3.37 21.19 -24.55
CA THR A 50 -3.04 21.46 -25.96
C THR A 50 -4.27 21.90 -26.79
N ARG A 51 -4.04 22.34 -28.01
CA ARG A 51 -5.10 22.62 -28.96
C ARG A 51 -6.05 21.43 -29.15
N ALA A 52 -5.51 20.20 -29.12
CA ALA A 52 -6.31 18.97 -29.26
C ALA A 52 -7.35 18.81 -28.15
N LEU A 53 -7.05 19.23 -26.92
CA LEU A 53 -8.01 19.23 -25.80
C LEU A 53 -9.13 20.24 -26.07
N TYR A 54 -8.80 21.47 -26.52
CA TYR A 54 -9.81 22.50 -26.84
C TYR A 54 -10.69 22.08 -27.99
N ASP A 55 -10.16 21.45 -29.02
CA ASP A 55 -10.94 20.92 -30.14
C ASP A 55 -11.83 19.74 -29.69
N TYR A 56 -11.38 18.94 -28.73
CA TYR A 56 -12.17 17.84 -28.15
C TYR A 56 -13.36 18.33 -27.31
N ILE A 57 -13.18 19.39 -26.53
CA ILE A 57 -14.26 19.93 -25.68
C ILE A 57 -15.22 20.86 -26.46
N HIS A 58 -14.84 21.32 -27.62
CA HIS A 58 -15.65 22.20 -28.44
C HIS A 58 -16.91 21.46 -28.91
N ASP A 59 -18.07 22.01 -28.58
CA ASP A 59 -19.40 21.48 -28.92
C ASP A 59 -19.58 20.00 -28.57
N ASN A 60 -18.96 19.54 -27.48
CA ASN A 60 -18.98 18.17 -27.03
C ASN A 60 -19.98 17.98 -25.88
N PRO A 61 -21.14 17.30 -26.10
CA PRO A 61 -22.16 17.14 -25.08
C PRO A 61 -21.74 16.20 -23.91
N SER A 62 -20.63 15.45 -24.04
CA SER A 62 -20.08 14.62 -22.97
C SER A 62 -19.25 15.41 -21.96
N VAL A 63 -19.05 16.72 -22.18
CA VAL A 63 -18.32 17.63 -21.29
C VAL A 63 -19.25 18.72 -20.80
N SER A 64 -19.19 19.07 -19.54
CA SER A 64 -19.92 20.18 -18.97
C SER A 64 -19.04 21.00 -18.05
N PHE A 65 -19.05 22.31 -18.26
CA PHE A 65 -18.39 23.26 -17.39
C PHE A 65 -19.39 23.93 -16.46
N PHE A 66 -19.05 23.97 -15.19
CA PHE A 66 -19.84 24.64 -14.16
C PHE A 66 -18.96 25.62 -13.38
N PRO A 67 -19.55 26.63 -12.72
CA PRO A 67 -18.81 27.52 -11.84
C PRO A 67 -18.08 26.75 -10.72
N SER A 68 -17.00 27.33 -10.22
CA SER A 68 -16.14 26.67 -9.22
C SER A 68 -16.86 26.44 -7.87
N ASP A 69 -17.83 27.26 -7.51
CA ASP A 69 -18.68 27.07 -6.33
C ASP A 69 -19.53 25.78 -6.38
N TYR A 70 -19.86 25.33 -7.58
CA TYR A 70 -20.47 24.01 -7.80
C TYR A 70 -19.43 22.89 -7.84
N VAL A 71 -18.40 23.03 -8.68
CA VAL A 71 -17.44 21.96 -8.95
C VAL A 71 -16.59 21.65 -7.71
N ASN A 72 -16.19 22.68 -6.96
CA ASN A 72 -15.36 22.54 -5.76
C ASN A 72 -16.19 22.34 -4.47
N ASN A 73 -17.51 22.18 -4.58
CA ASN A 73 -18.35 22.00 -3.40
C ASN A 73 -18.17 20.59 -2.80
N PRO A 74 -17.66 20.48 -1.55
CA PRO A 74 -17.45 19.17 -0.91
C PRO A 74 -18.71 18.30 -0.83
N SER A 75 -19.90 18.92 -0.64
CA SER A 75 -21.17 18.20 -0.57
C SER A 75 -21.58 17.62 -1.93
N ILE A 76 -21.21 18.26 -3.04
CA ILE A 76 -21.44 17.75 -4.39
C ILE A 76 -20.44 16.66 -4.71
N ILE A 77 -19.16 16.88 -4.42
CA ILE A 77 -18.10 15.91 -4.62
C ILE A 77 -18.39 14.61 -3.86
N ALA A 78 -18.89 14.71 -2.63
CA ALA A 78 -19.22 13.56 -1.78
C ALA A 78 -20.34 12.65 -2.34
N GLN A 79 -21.18 13.16 -3.23
CA GLN A 79 -22.26 12.38 -3.87
C GLN A 79 -21.76 11.41 -4.95
N HIS A 80 -20.51 11.55 -5.39
CA HIS A 80 -19.88 10.58 -6.28
C HIS A 80 -19.31 9.41 -5.47
N ASN A 81 -19.89 8.22 -5.59
CA ASN A 81 -19.37 7.02 -4.91
C ASN A 81 -17.93 6.71 -5.35
N LYS A 82 -17.09 6.30 -4.40
CA LYS A 82 -15.67 5.96 -4.65
C LYS A 82 -14.88 7.11 -5.28
N MET A 83 -15.21 8.35 -4.90
CA MET A 83 -14.47 9.53 -5.35
C MET A 83 -13.00 9.43 -4.93
N VAL A 84 -12.09 9.61 -5.87
CA VAL A 84 -10.65 9.63 -5.61
C VAL A 84 -10.13 11.02 -5.96
N ALA A 85 -9.79 11.81 -4.93
CA ALA A 85 -9.10 13.07 -5.11
C ALA A 85 -7.59 12.84 -5.15
N ILE A 86 -6.95 13.28 -6.25
CA ILE A 86 -5.49 13.19 -6.43
C ILE A 86 -4.96 14.61 -6.53
N ASN A 87 -4.17 15.03 -5.55
CA ASN A 87 -3.62 16.36 -5.46
C ASN A 87 -2.10 16.31 -5.28
N VAL A 88 -1.40 17.36 -5.69
CA VAL A 88 0.05 17.50 -5.54
C VAL A 88 0.34 18.60 -4.52
N GLY A 89 1.17 18.28 -3.52
CA GLY A 89 1.65 19.25 -2.55
C GLY A 89 3.09 19.69 -2.83
N MET A 90 3.44 20.87 -2.38
CA MET A 90 4.79 21.44 -2.51
C MET A 90 5.70 21.05 -1.36
N ALA A 91 5.16 20.96 -0.14
CA ALA A 91 5.86 20.50 1.05
C ALA A 91 4.87 19.91 2.06
N ILE A 92 5.36 19.02 2.91
CA ILE A 92 4.61 18.39 4.01
C ILE A 92 5.47 18.35 5.25
N ASP A 93 4.89 18.68 6.42
CA ASP A 93 5.59 18.60 7.70
C ASP A 93 5.41 17.25 8.40
N PHE A 94 6.12 17.06 9.53
CA PHE A 94 6.05 15.83 10.33
C PHE A 94 4.67 15.51 10.86
N THR A 95 3.80 16.51 11.01
CA THR A 95 2.43 16.31 11.50
C THR A 95 1.46 15.96 10.38
N GLY A 96 1.88 16.11 9.11
CA GLY A 96 1.09 15.87 7.92
C GLY A 96 0.35 17.11 7.40
N GLN A 97 0.71 18.32 7.83
CA GLN A 97 0.21 19.57 7.23
C GLN A 97 0.86 19.77 5.86
N VAL A 98 0.09 20.26 4.89
CA VAL A 98 0.57 20.41 3.50
C VAL A 98 0.53 21.87 3.06
N ALA A 99 1.65 22.33 2.48
CA ALA A 99 1.72 23.55 1.69
C ALA A 99 1.63 23.23 0.19
N ALA A 100 0.84 23.98 -0.56
CA ALA A 100 0.63 23.77 -1.99
C ALA A 100 0.61 25.07 -2.82
N GLU A 101 0.62 26.22 -2.18
CA GLU A 101 0.45 27.53 -2.83
C GLU A 101 1.63 28.44 -2.59
N ILE A 102 2.18 28.42 -1.38
CA ILE A 102 3.27 29.29 -0.92
C ILE A 102 4.35 28.41 -0.31
N LEU A 103 5.57 28.53 -0.80
CA LEU A 103 6.80 28.12 -0.11
C LEU A 103 7.40 29.36 0.56
N PRO A 104 8.39 29.22 1.47
CA PRO A 104 8.89 30.35 2.24
C PRO A 104 9.07 31.62 1.38
N HIS A 105 8.24 32.62 1.68
CA HIS A 105 8.27 33.96 1.05
C HIS A 105 7.95 34.05 -0.47
N ASN A 106 7.54 32.94 -1.12
CA ASN A 106 7.21 32.92 -2.54
C ASN A 106 5.78 32.38 -2.77
N HIS A 107 4.93 33.19 -3.42
CA HIS A 107 3.63 32.78 -3.90
C HIS A 107 3.75 32.12 -5.27
N TYR A 108 3.25 30.88 -5.39
CA TYR A 108 3.24 30.14 -6.67
C TYR A 108 1.84 30.11 -7.30
N SER A 109 0.81 30.14 -6.48
CA SER A 109 -0.59 30.17 -6.95
C SER A 109 -1.49 30.87 -5.94
N GLY A 110 -2.72 31.19 -6.36
CA GLY A 110 -3.82 31.52 -5.46
C GLY A 110 -4.41 30.27 -4.80
N VAL A 111 -5.40 30.48 -3.94
CA VAL A 111 -6.16 29.43 -3.29
C VAL A 111 -6.90 28.58 -4.33
N THR A 112 -6.70 27.27 -4.26
CA THR A 112 -7.31 26.29 -5.17
C THR A 112 -8.39 25.47 -4.47
N GLY A 113 -9.15 24.66 -5.21
CA GLY A 113 -10.14 23.73 -4.67
C GLY A 113 -9.55 22.50 -3.97
N LEU A 114 -8.24 22.46 -3.68
CA LEU A 114 -7.54 21.29 -3.13
C LEU A 114 -8.20 20.78 -1.86
N LEU A 115 -8.45 21.65 -0.88
CA LEU A 115 -9.10 21.29 0.39
C LEU A 115 -10.53 20.78 0.17
N ASP A 116 -11.27 21.38 -0.76
CA ASP A 116 -12.64 21.00 -1.06
C ASP A 116 -12.73 19.58 -1.63
N PHE A 117 -11.84 19.26 -2.59
CA PHE A 117 -11.75 17.92 -3.16
C PHE A 117 -11.30 16.87 -2.14
N VAL A 118 -10.35 17.21 -1.27
CA VAL A 118 -9.91 16.33 -0.19
C VAL A 118 -11.06 16.00 0.75
N ARG A 119 -11.80 17.00 1.23
CA ARG A 119 -12.96 16.82 2.10
C ARG A 119 -14.10 16.07 1.41
N GLY A 120 -14.44 16.47 0.18
CA GLY A 120 -15.48 15.81 -0.60
C GLY A 120 -15.18 14.34 -0.86
N ALA A 121 -13.95 14.01 -1.23
CA ALA A 121 -13.54 12.62 -1.44
C ALA A 121 -13.55 11.81 -0.13
N THR A 122 -13.16 12.42 1.00
CA THR A 122 -13.19 11.75 2.31
C THR A 122 -14.62 11.46 2.77
N LEU A 123 -15.57 12.35 2.48
CA LEU A 123 -16.98 12.18 2.79
C LEU A 123 -17.69 11.21 1.80
N SER A 124 -17.13 10.98 0.62
CA SER A 124 -17.68 10.08 -0.38
C SER A 124 -17.68 8.63 0.11
N LYS A 125 -18.76 7.90 -0.15
CA LYS A 125 -18.85 6.47 0.18
C LYS A 125 -17.76 5.66 -0.54
N GLY A 126 -16.78 5.15 0.21
CA GLY A 126 -15.62 4.43 -0.33
C GLY A 126 -14.61 5.34 -1.06
N GLY A 127 -14.71 6.65 -0.85
CA GLY A 127 -13.79 7.63 -1.42
C GLY A 127 -12.42 7.63 -0.76
N LYS A 128 -11.45 8.27 -1.43
CA LYS A 128 -10.06 8.39 -0.95
C LYS A 128 -9.47 9.71 -1.38
N SER A 129 -8.66 10.29 -0.50
CA SER A 129 -7.85 11.48 -0.80
C SER A 129 -6.37 11.09 -0.82
N LEU A 130 -5.71 11.33 -1.94
CA LEU A 130 -4.29 11.06 -2.17
C LEU A 130 -3.54 12.38 -2.33
N MET A 131 -2.57 12.61 -1.45
CA MET A 131 -1.64 13.73 -1.52
C MET A 131 -0.30 13.24 -2.05
N LEU A 132 0.02 13.62 -3.28
CA LEU A 132 1.29 13.29 -3.91
C LEU A 132 2.32 14.35 -3.51
N ILE A 133 3.41 13.93 -2.91
CA ILE A 133 4.53 14.78 -2.52
C ILE A 133 5.78 14.21 -3.20
N PRO A 134 6.25 14.79 -4.30
CA PRO A 134 7.58 14.46 -4.81
C PRO A 134 8.59 14.65 -3.68
N SER A 135 9.49 13.69 -3.46
CA SER A 135 10.31 13.69 -2.26
C SER A 135 11.29 14.88 -2.18
N THR A 136 11.68 15.41 -3.35
CA THR A 136 12.65 16.50 -3.44
C THR A 136 12.22 17.59 -4.43
N ARG A 137 12.93 18.71 -4.39
CA ARG A 137 12.90 19.82 -5.36
C ARG A 137 14.30 20.28 -5.70
N GLN A 138 14.45 21.20 -6.64
CA GLN A 138 15.74 21.77 -7.05
C GLN A 138 16.77 20.67 -7.38
N GLU A 139 16.41 19.83 -8.36
CA GLU A 139 17.28 18.72 -8.84
C GLU A 139 17.75 17.76 -7.74
N GLY A 140 16.90 17.53 -6.73
CA GLY A 140 17.18 16.59 -5.65
C GLY A 140 17.87 17.19 -4.42
N THR A 141 18.23 18.47 -4.44
CA THR A 141 19.04 19.11 -3.37
C THR A 141 18.24 19.55 -2.15
N VAL A 142 16.90 19.62 -2.24
CA VAL A 142 16.02 20.09 -1.15
C VAL A 142 14.87 19.13 -0.93
N SER A 143 14.69 18.67 0.32
CA SER A 143 13.57 17.83 0.71
C SER A 143 12.25 18.61 0.70
N ARG A 144 11.17 17.96 0.27
CA ARG A 144 9.80 18.45 0.43
C ARG A 144 9.13 17.95 1.70
N PHE A 145 9.76 16.97 2.37
CA PHE A 145 9.40 16.55 3.72
C PHE A 145 10.22 17.38 4.69
N VAL A 146 9.52 18.14 5.53
CA VAL A 146 10.17 19.15 6.42
C VAL A 146 9.71 18.95 7.86
N PRO A 147 10.51 19.38 8.86
CA PRO A 147 10.10 19.33 10.25
C PRO A 147 8.83 20.16 10.52
N THR A 148 8.78 21.38 10.01
CA THR A 148 7.68 22.35 10.11
C THR A 148 7.53 23.16 8.82
N LEU A 149 6.33 23.65 8.52
CA LEU A 149 6.06 24.51 7.37
C LEU A 149 6.35 25.98 7.70
N GLU A 150 7.61 26.30 7.97
CA GLU A 150 8.00 27.68 8.29
C GLU A 150 7.89 28.61 7.08
N GLY A 151 7.19 29.74 7.26
CA GLY A 151 7.00 30.75 6.20
C GLY A 151 6.14 30.30 5.01
N SER A 152 5.49 29.14 5.11
CA SER A 152 4.60 28.59 4.07
C SER A 152 3.15 28.60 4.56
N SER A 153 2.19 28.76 3.65
CA SER A 153 0.78 28.61 3.98
C SER A 153 0.40 27.14 4.15
N VAL A 154 -0.40 26.84 5.18
CA VAL A 154 -1.00 25.51 5.33
C VAL A 154 -2.31 25.49 4.54
N VAL A 155 -2.33 24.74 3.43
CA VAL A 155 -3.53 24.54 2.61
C VAL A 155 -4.36 23.38 3.13
N LEU A 156 -3.71 22.30 3.55
CA LEU A 156 -4.36 21.16 4.21
C LEU A 156 -3.90 21.06 5.67
N PRO A 157 -4.85 21.19 6.63
CA PRO A 157 -4.57 20.86 8.00
C PRO A 157 -4.35 19.35 8.16
N ARG A 158 -3.58 18.96 9.17
CA ARG A 158 -3.24 17.55 9.44
C ARG A 158 -4.43 16.61 9.63
N SER A 159 -5.60 17.13 9.98
CA SER A 159 -6.83 16.36 10.14
C SER A 159 -7.44 15.87 8.85
N ASP A 160 -7.21 16.59 7.75
CA ASP A 160 -7.82 16.31 6.44
C ASP A 160 -6.94 15.41 5.55
N VAL A 161 -5.65 15.29 5.85
CA VAL A 161 -4.73 14.47 5.06
C VAL A 161 -4.92 12.99 5.36
N GLN A 162 -5.36 12.22 4.35
CA GLN A 162 -5.60 10.80 4.46
C GLN A 162 -4.40 9.97 3.99
N TYR A 163 -4.13 9.95 2.70
CA TYR A 163 -2.97 9.24 2.13
C TYR A 163 -1.92 10.23 1.66
N VAL A 164 -0.67 9.97 2.02
CA VAL A 164 0.51 10.65 1.48
C VAL A 164 1.28 9.65 0.64
N VAL A 165 1.69 10.07 -0.55
CA VAL A 165 2.39 9.22 -1.52
C VAL A 165 3.63 9.96 -2.01
N SER A 166 4.77 9.29 -2.02
CA SER A 166 6.00 9.71 -2.68
C SER A 166 6.55 8.59 -3.57
N GLU A 167 7.71 8.79 -4.16
CA GLU A 167 8.44 7.78 -4.92
C GLU A 167 8.86 6.58 -4.05
N TYR A 168 8.91 6.79 -2.73
CA TYR A 168 9.36 5.81 -1.73
C TYR A 168 8.22 5.05 -1.04
N GLY A 169 6.97 5.33 -1.39
CA GLY A 169 5.83 4.59 -0.88
C GLY A 169 4.56 5.41 -0.66
N ALA A 170 3.60 4.82 0.04
CA ALA A 170 2.32 5.42 0.39
C ALA A 170 1.95 5.08 1.83
N VAL A 171 1.51 6.07 2.58
CA VAL A 171 1.08 5.90 3.99
C VAL A 171 -0.30 6.51 4.21
N ASN A 172 -1.16 5.80 4.94
CA ASN A 172 -2.41 6.35 5.46
C ASN A 172 -2.15 6.99 6.82
N LEU A 173 -2.51 8.26 6.99
CA LEU A 173 -2.30 9.03 8.22
C LEU A 173 -3.49 9.01 9.18
N PHE A 174 -4.65 8.48 8.79
CA PHE A 174 -5.80 8.40 9.70
C PHE A 174 -5.52 7.46 10.86
N GLY A 175 -5.88 7.90 12.07
CA GLY A 175 -5.67 7.16 13.29
C GLY A 175 -4.23 7.13 13.82
N LYS A 176 -3.27 7.79 13.14
CA LYS A 176 -1.87 7.85 13.56
C LYS A 176 -1.63 8.99 14.56
N SER A 177 -0.87 8.68 15.60
CA SER A 177 -0.30 9.65 16.53
C SER A 177 0.70 10.57 15.82
N LEU A 178 1.06 11.71 16.44
CA LEU A 178 2.08 12.61 15.89
C LEU A 178 3.45 11.92 15.71
N GLN A 179 3.79 11.03 16.64
CA GLN A 179 4.99 10.21 16.54
C GLN A 179 4.96 9.31 15.30
N GLU A 180 3.88 8.57 15.08
CA GLU A 180 3.71 7.69 13.92
C GLU A 180 3.67 8.48 12.61
N ARG A 181 3.10 9.70 12.62
CA ARG A 181 3.10 10.60 11.48
C ARG A 181 4.50 11.05 11.12
N ALA A 182 5.29 11.49 12.10
CA ALA A 182 6.69 11.88 11.88
C ALA A 182 7.50 10.71 11.29
N MET A 183 7.34 9.50 11.84
CA MET A 183 7.95 8.28 11.32
C MET A 183 7.55 8.03 9.86
N ALA A 184 6.25 8.15 9.54
CA ALA A 184 5.74 7.98 8.19
C ALA A 184 6.33 9.02 7.21
N MET A 185 6.40 10.29 7.61
CA MET A 185 6.98 11.35 6.76
C MET A 185 8.46 11.10 6.48
N ILE A 186 9.25 10.72 7.49
CA ILE A 186 10.66 10.36 7.33
C ILE A 186 10.81 9.17 6.38
N SER A 187 9.96 8.14 6.48
CA SER A 187 10.01 6.97 5.60
C SER A 187 9.71 7.28 4.13
N LEU A 188 8.85 8.28 3.87
CA LEU A 188 8.49 8.75 2.53
C LEU A 188 9.46 9.77 1.94
N ALA A 189 10.33 10.36 2.76
CA ALA A 189 11.36 11.30 2.32
C ALA A 189 12.43 10.60 1.48
N HIS A 190 13.16 11.38 0.66
CA HIS A 190 14.32 10.89 -0.07
C HIS A 190 15.37 10.33 0.92
N PRO A 191 16.02 9.18 0.64
CA PRO A 191 16.98 8.54 1.55
C PRO A 191 18.04 9.48 2.12
N ASP A 192 18.58 10.37 1.30
CA ASP A 192 19.66 11.28 1.70
C ASP A 192 19.27 12.26 2.81
N PHE A 193 17.97 12.54 2.99
CA PHE A 193 17.47 13.46 4.01
C PHE A 193 16.95 12.77 5.27
N ARG A 194 16.82 11.44 5.25
CA ARG A 194 16.12 10.71 6.35
C ARG A 194 16.83 10.83 7.68
N GLU A 195 18.19 10.79 7.70
CA GLU A 195 18.98 10.91 8.93
C GLU A 195 18.84 12.30 9.55
N GLU A 196 18.95 13.34 8.73
CA GLU A 196 18.74 14.72 9.17
C GLU A 196 17.33 14.92 9.73
N LEU A 197 16.31 14.43 9.01
CA LEU A 197 14.92 14.53 9.45
C LEU A 197 14.66 13.74 10.74
N LEU A 198 15.32 12.59 10.92
CA LEU A 198 15.25 11.83 12.16
C LEU A 198 15.80 12.62 13.35
N GLU A 199 16.99 13.23 13.20
CA GLU A 199 17.57 14.03 14.26
C GLU A 199 16.69 15.26 14.59
N LYS A 200 16.14 15.93 13.58
CA LYS A 200 15.18 17.02 13.79
C LYS A 200 13.93 16.57 14.54
N ALA A 201 13.38 15.41 14.22
CA ALA A 201 12.23 14.87 14.94
C ALA A 201 12.54 14.53 16.42
N LYS A 202 13.77 14.10 16.71
CA LYS A 202 14.26 13.89 18.09
C LYS A 202 14.45 15.22 18.84
N GLU A 203 15.03 16.23 18.19
CA GLU A 203 15.20 17.59 18.75
C GLU A 203 13.83 18.21 19.12
N MET A 204 12.82 17.99 18.29
CA MET A 204 11.45 18.45 18.52
C MET A 204 10.70 17.64 19.59
N GLY A 205 11.30 16.58 20.13
CA GLY A 205 10.65 15.68 21.09
C GLY A 205 9.54 14.80 20.52
N LEU A 206 9.39 14.74 19.19
CA LEU A 206 8.43 13.87 18.52
C LEU A 206 8.86 12.41 18.59
N LEU A 207 10.17 12.15 18.64
CA LEU A 207 10.75 10.82 18.67
C LEU A 207 11.72 10.66 19.84
N ALA A 208 11.76 9.46 20.42
CA ALA A 208 12.71 9.14 21.48
C ALA A 208 14.15 9.19 20.95
N LYS A 209 15.10 9.69 21.76
CA LYS A 209 16.52 9.86 21.39
C LYS A 209 17.20 8.56 20.91
N LYS A 210 16.74 7.39 21.40
CA LYS A 210 17.30 6.08 21.05
C LYS A 210 16.75 5.51 19.72
N LYS A 211 15.76 6.15 19.09
CA LYS A 211 15.18 5.68 17.85
C LYS A 211 16.20 5.75 16.70
N THR A 212 16.17 4.73 15.81
CA THR A 212 17.08 4.61 14.66
C THR A 212 16.28 4.53 13.35
N LEU A 213 16.89 4.90 12.22
CA LEU A 213 16.24 4.77 10.89
C LEU A 213 15.80 3.34 10.59
N ALA A 214 16.57 2.34 10.99
CA ALA A 214 16.22 0.94 10.79
C ALA A 214 14.86 0.56 11.40
N GLU A 215 14.44 1.25 12.46
CA GLU A 215 13.12 1.06 13.07
C GLU A 215 11.98 1.73 12.29
N PHE A 216 12.27 2.77 11.49
CA PHE A 216 11.28 3.50 10.69
C PHE A 216 11.07 2.90 9.31
N LEU A 217 12.12 2.35 8.75
CA LEU A 217 12.05 1.61 7.49
C LEU A 217 11.35 0.26 7.68
N LYS A 218 11.12 -0.15 8.94
CA LYS A 218 10.18 -1.21 9.30
C LYS A 218 8.78 -0.72 8.94
N GLY A 219 8.13 -1.41 8.04
CA GLY A 219 6.75 -1.11 7.65
C GLY A 219 6.57 -0.34 6.35
N VAL A 220 7.63 -0.04 5.60
CA VAL A 220 7.46 0.35 4.20
C VAL A 220 7.01 -0.87 3.42
N TYR A 221 5.77 -0.81 2.95
CA TYR A 221 5.17 -1.89 2.18
C TYR A 221 6.03 -2.25 0.96
N PRO A 222 6.45 -3.51 0.78
CA PRO A 222 7.32 -3.92 -0.31
C PRO A 222 6.54 -4.05 -1.63
N ALA A 223 6.20 -2.93 -2.27
CA ALA A 223 5.40 -2.90 -3.49
C ALA A 223 6.02 -3.71 -4.65
N LYS A 224 7.34 -3.82 -4.71
CA LYS A 224 8.05 -4.63 -5.71
C LYS A 224 7.70 -6.12 -5.65
N MET A 225 7.18 -6.58 -4.51
CA MET A 225 6.76 -7.97 -4.30
C MET A 225 5.42 -8.28 -4.97
N GLU A 226 4.60 -7.27 -5.30
CA GLU A 226 3.29 -7.50 -5.92
C GLU A 226 3.45 -8.11 -7.32
N GLU A 227 2.76 -9.22 -7.54
CA GLU A 227 2.73 -9.93 -8.81
C GLU A 227 1.36 -10.54 -9.02
N THR A 228 0.87 -10.50 -10.25
CA THR A 228 -0.39 -11.16 -10.62
C THR A 228 -0.07 -12.27 -11.61
N ARG A 229 -0.61 -13.46 -11.38
CA ARG A 229 -0.50 -14.63 -12.25
C ARG A 229 -1.87 -15.22 -12.54
N GLU A 230 -2.04 -15.75 -13.73
CA GLU A 230 -3.18 -16.61 -14.07
C GLU A 230 -2.91 -18.03 -13.59
N ILE A 231 -3.78 -18.57 -12.75
CA ILE A 231 -3.73 -19.95 -12.23
C ILE A 231 -5.12 -20.54 -12.39
N ASP A 232 -5.23 -21.61 -13.16
CA ASP A 232 -6.51 -22.26 -13.52
C ASP A 232 -7.57 -21.29 -14.08
N GLY A 233 -7.14 -20.36 -14.93
CA GLY A 233 -8.03 -19.37 -15.55
C GLY A 233 -8.54 -18.28 -14.59
N GLN A 234 -7.96 -18.19 -13.40
CA GLN A 234 -8.28 -17.15 -12.42
C GLN A 234 -7.05 -16.30 -12.12
N SER A 235 -7.28 -15.00 -12.03
CA SER A 235 -6.24 -14.03 -11.68
C SER A 235 -5.94 -14.09 -10.18
N VAL A 236 -4.72 -14.46 -9.82
CA VAL A 236 -4.21 -14.55 -8.45
C VAL A 236 -3.14 -13.49 -8.23
N ARG A 237 -3.36 -12.61 -7.27
CA ARG A 237 -2.41 -11.59 -6.87
C ARG A 237 -1.61 -12.04 -5.65
N PHE A 238 -0.30 -12.11 -5.81
CA PHE A 238 0.67 -12.34 -4.73
C PHE A 238 1.19 -11.00 -4.24
N ARG A 239 1.13 -10.75 -2.93
CA ARG A 239 1.60 -9.51 -2.33
C ARG A 239 1.87 -9.66 -0.84
N ALA A 240 2.62 -8.73 -0.25
CA ALA A 240 2.72 -8.67 1.21
C ALA A 240 1.34 -8.42 1.84
N ALA A 241 1.11 -8.96 3.01
CA ALA A 241 -0.11 -8.72 3.78
C ALA A 241 -0.16 -7.25 4.21
N LYS A 242 -1.36 -6.70 4.30
CA LYS A 242 -1.64 -5.33 4.74
C LYS A 242 -2.48 -5.36 6.02
N PRO A 243 -2.43 -4.34 6.88
CA PRO A 243 -3.26 -4.31 8.09
C PRO A 243 -4.76 -4.52 7.85
N VAL A 244 -5.24 -4.21 6.64
CA VAL A 244 -6.64 -4.42 6.22
C VAL A 244 -6.98 -5.87 5.91
N ASP A 245 -5.98 -6.75 5.80
CA ASP A 245 -6.20 -8.17 5.47
C ASP A 245 -6.56 -9.03 6.68
N GLY A 246 -6.52 -8.49 7.90
CA GLY A 246 -6.75 -9.26 9.12
C GLY A 246 -8.02 -10.11 9.08
N ARG A 247 -9.16 -9.55 8.63
CA ARG A 247 -10.41 -10.31 8.47
C ARG A 247 -10.30 -11.39 7.41
N ARG A 248 -9.65 -11.13 6.27
CA ARG A 248 -9.47 -12.10 5.19
C ARG A 248 -8.57 -13.26 5.58
N ILE A 249 -7.54 -12.98 6.39
CA ILE A 249 -6.64 -13.99 6.96
C ILE A 249 -7.42 -14.85 7.96
N GLN A 250 -8.26 -14.25 8.82
CA GLN A 250 -9.15 -15.03 9.68
C GLN A 250 -10.09 -15.93 8.86
N GLU A 251 -10.78 -15.38 7.84
CA GLU A 251 -11.67 -16.12 6.95
C GLU A 251 -10.91 -17.25 6.23
N HIS A 252 -9.66 -17.04 5.83
CA HIS A 252 -8.81 -18.10 5.26
C HIS A 252 -8.61 -19.25 6.24
N PHE A 253 -8.26 -18.99 7.49
CA PHE A 253 -8.06 -20.05 8.50
C PHE A 253 -9.37 -20.77 8.86
N TYR A 254 -10.49 -20.07 8.93
CA TYR A 254 -11.79 -20.71 9.17
C TYR A 254 -12.22 -21.67 8.04
N ASN A 255 -11.71 -21.47 6.84
CA ASN A 255 -12.02 -22.28 5.66
C ASN A 255 -10.96 -23.38 5.39
N LEU A 256 -9.94 -23.54 6.22
CA LEU A 256 -9.02 -24.66 6.12
C LEU A 256 -9.63 -25.95 6.68
N SER A 257 -9.18 -27.09 6.16
CA SER A 257 -9.52 -28.40 6.72
C SER A 257 -8.98 -28.57 8.14
N ALA A 258 -9.55 -29.49 8.92
CA ALA A 258 -9.05 -29.80 10.26
C ALA A 258 -7.60 -30.26 10.22
N ASP A 259 -7.21 -31.06 9.22
CA ASP A 259 -5.84 -31.54 9.03
C ASP A 259 -4.86 -30.41 8.74
N ASP A 260 -5.25 -29.42 7.91
CA ASP A 260 -4.43 -28.24 7.61
C ASP A 260 -4.29 -27.31 8.82
N ILE A 261 -5.35 -27.14 9.61
CA ILE A 261 -5.30 -26.38 10.86
C ILE A 261 -4.35 -27.06 11.84
N GLN A 262 -4.46 -28.38 12.03
CA GLN A 262 -3.57 -29.14 12.91
C GLN A 262 -2.11 -29.07 12.42
N SER A 263 -1.90 -29.19 11.10
CA SER A 263 -0.56 -29.08 10.51
C SER A 263 0.07 -27.70 10.67
N ARG A 264 -0.76 -26.65 10.76
CA ARG A 264 -0.29 -25.26 10.85
C ARG A 264 -0.10 -24.78 12.28
N PHE A 265 -0.97 -25.21 13.21
CA PHE A 265 -1.02 -24.72 14.59
C PHE A 265 -0.61 -25.79 15.62
N PHE A 266 -0.36 -27.03 15.20
CA PHE A 266 0.02 -28.17 16.04
C PHE A 266 -1.00 -28.57 17.10
N HIS A 267 -2.22 -27.99 17.07
CA HIS A 267 -3.34 -28.35 17.93
C HIS A 267 -4.66 -28.06 17.20
N GLU A 268 -5.72 -28.71 17.65
CA GLU A 268 -7.06 -28.41 17.17
C GLU A 268 -7.46 -27.00 17.60
N LYS A 269 -7.80 -26.14 16.64
CA LYS A 269 -8.24 -24.78 16.87
C LYS A 269 -9.53 -24.50 16.12
N SER A 270 -10.61 -24.31 16.89
CA SER A 270 -11.94 -24.07 16.34
C SER A 270 -12.30 -22.57 16.22
N GLN A 271 -11.54 -21.70 16.86
CA GLN A 271 -11.76 -20.25 16.85
C GLN A 271 -10.45 -19.51 16.57
N PHE A 272 -10.50 -18.55 15.65
CA PHE A 272 -9.39 -17.68 15.30
C PHE A 272 -9.78 -16.25 15.67
N LEU A 273 -9.44 -15.84 16.89
CA LEU A 273 -9.68 -14.46 17.34
C LEU A 273 -8.76 -13.49 16.60
N ARG A 274 -9.12 -12.21 16.60
CA ARG A 274 -8.32 -11.17 15.96
C ARG A 274 -6.89 -11.10 16.50
N ASP A 275 -6.72 -11.36 17.79
CA ASP A 275 -5.40 -11.36 18.44
C ASP A 275 -4.54 -12.54 18.02
N ASP A 276 -5.12 -13.69 17.69
CA ASP A 276 -4.42 -14.88 17.20
C ASP A 276 -3.76 -14.68 15.84
N VAL A 277 -4.32 -13.79 15.01
CA VAL A 277 -3.82 -13.51 13.65
C VAL A 277 -3.16 -12.15 13.54
N LYS A 278 -3.15 -11.39 14.64
CA LYS A 278 -2.66 -10.00 14.68
C LYS A 278 -1.21 -9.89 14.23
N GLU A 279 -0.36 -10.78 14.67
CA GLU A 279 1.05 -10.82 14.30
C GLU A 279 1.27 -11.05 12.80
N MET A 280 0.30 -11.69 12.12
CA MET A 280 0.38 -11.99 10.69
C MET A 280 0.06 -10.79 9.79
N PHE A 281 -0.49 -9.70 10.33
CA PHE A 281 -0.80 -8.48 9.58
C PHE A 281 -0.31 -7.19 10.26
N GLN A 282 0.18 -7.24 11.50
CA GLN A 282 0.96 -6.18 12.13
C GLN A 282 2.46 -6.36 11.84
N ILE A 283 2.82 -6.23 10.59
CA ILE A 283 4.07 -6.68 10.00
C ILE A 283 5.07 -5.54 9.96
N ASP A 284 6.33 -5.79 10.29
CA ASP A 284 7.41 -4.83 10.09
C ASP A 284 8.07 -4.95 8.71
N TYR A 285 7.67 -5.93 7.89
CA TYR A 285 8.15 -6.29 6.55
C TYR A 285 9.64 -6.63 6.44
N LYS A 286 10.41 -6.56 7.51
CA LYS A 286 11.83 -6.96 7.57
C LYS A 286 12.06 -8.16 8.47
N LYS A 287 11.66 -8.04 9.74
CA LYS A 287 11.79 -9.12 10.72
C LYS A 287 10.67 -10.15 10.58
N ASP A 288 9.48 -9.65 10.24
CA ASP A 288 8.27 -10.45 10.10
C ASP A 288 7.63 -10.08 8.77
N LEU A 289 7.48 -11.03 7.89
CA LEU A 289 6.87 -10.84 6.59
C LEU A 289 5.84 -11.91 6.32
N THR A 290 4.62 -11.49 6.04
CA THR A 290 3.57 -12.36 5.52
C THR A 290 3.28 -12.00 4.07
N VAL A 291 3.28 -12.99 3.19
CA VAL A 291 2.85 -12.87 1.79
C VAL A 291 1.54 -13.61 1.63
N VAL A 292 0.58 -12.98 0.98
CA VAL A 292 -0.75 -13.54 0.70
C VAL A 292 -0.97 -13.72 -0.79
N ALA A 293 -1.63 -14.81 -1.17
CA ALA A 293 -2.20 -15.03 -2.48
C ALA A 293 -3.70 -14.68 -2.42
N VAL A 294 -4.14 -13.73 -3.24
CA VAL A 294 -5.50 -13.19 -3.22
C VAL A 294 -6.14 -13.35 -4.59
N THR A 295 -7.35 -13.89 -4.64
CA THR A 295 -8.19 -13.97 -5.84
C THR A 295 -9.44 -13.12 -5.68
N GLY A 296 -10.08 -12.73 -6.80
CA GLY A 296 -11.30 -11.92 -6.81
C GLY A 296 -11.06 -10.42 -6.98
N GLU A 297 -12.14 -9.64 -7.01
CA GLU A 297 -12.10 -8.21 -7.27
C GLU A 297 -11.41 -7.42 -6.15
N PHE A 298 -10.79 -6.30 -6.53
CA PHE A 298 -10.17 -5.37 -5.58
C PHE A 298 -11.19 -4.93 -4.51
N GLY A 299 -10.84 -5.18 -3.24
CA GLY A 299 -11.72 -4.86 -2.09
C GLY A 299 -12.61 -6.02 -1.63
N PHE A 300 -12.90 -7.02 -2.49
CA PHE A 300 -13.75 -8.18 -2.19
C PHE A 300 -13.02 -9.53 -2.33
N GLY A 301 -11.73 -9.51 -2.63
CA GLY A 301 -10.96 -10.72 -2.85
C GLY A 301 -10.80 -11.58 -1.59
N LYS A 302 -10.62 -12.89 -1.81
CA LYS A 302 -10.35 -13.89 -0.77
C LYS A 302 -8.87 -14.22 -0.72
N VAL A 303 -8.33 -14.44 0.47
CA VAL A 303 -7.01 -15.05 0.66
C VAL A 303 -7.17 -16.55 0.43
N ILE A 304 -6.45 -17.07 -0.54
CA ILE A 304 -6.46 -18.50 -0.92
C ILE A 304 -5.17 -19.22 -0.51
N GLY A 305 -4.18 -18.47 -0.10
CA GLY A 305 -2.93 -18.99 0.44
C GLY A 305 -2.11 -17.90 1.09
N MET A 306 -1.29 -18.30 2.03
CA MET A 306 -0.35 -17.42 2.70
C MET A 306 0.93 -18.16 3.08
N GLY A 307 2.02 -17.39 3.13
CA GLY A 307 3.28 -17.81 3.69
C GLY A 307 3.82 -16.70 4.57
N ALA A 308 4.44 -17.03 5.67
CA ALA A 308 5.05 -16.06 6.56
C ALA A 308 6.44 -16.51 7.00
N TYR A 309 7.33 -15.55 7.25
CA TYR A 309 8.51 -15.78 8.08
C TYR A 309 8.49 -14.84 9.29
N LEU A 310 8.96 -15.37 10.43
CA LEU A 310 9.06 -14.68 11.71
C LEU A 310 10.49 -14.83 12.23
N MET A 311 11.15 -13.71 12.54
CA MET A 311 12.50 -13.73 13.12
C MET A 311 12.45 -13.99 14.61
N GLY A 312 13.20 -14.99 15.07
CA GLY A 312 13.45 -15.19 16.50
C GLY A 312 14.24 -14.03 17.13
N HIS A 313 14.09 -13.85 18.45
CA HIS A 313 14.70 -12.72 19.18
C HIS A 313 16.25 -12.72 19.16
N ASN A 314 16.88 -13.89 19.00
CA ASN A 314 18.33 -14.09 19.13
C ASN A 314 18.95 -14.86 17.95
N SER A 315 18.26 -14.99 16.83
CA SER A 315 18.71 -15.77 15.67
C SER A 315 18.45 -15.00 14.38
N ASN A 316 19.39 -15.06 13.43
CA ASN A 316 19.19 -14.59 12.07
C ASN A 316 18.50 -15.64 11.17
N ILE A 317 18.02 -16.73 11.75
CA ILE A 317 17.22 -17.76 11.07
C ILE A 317 15.74 -17.46 11.38
N ALA A 318 14.92 -17.37 10.34
CA ALA A 318 13.49 -17.10 10.47
C ALA A 318 12.68 -18.40 10.45
N GLU A 319 11.68 -18.48 11.32
CA GLU A 319 10.67 -19.54 11.24
C GLU A 319 9.73 -19.25 10.07
N VAL A 320 9.47 -20.27 9.23
CA VAL A 320 8.55 -20.16 8.10
C VAL A 320 7.36 -21.09 8.23
N ALA A 321 6.20 -20.59 7.83
CA ALA A 321 4.98 -21.37 7.81
C ALA A 321 4.11 -21.00 6.61
N PHE A 322 3.35 -21.99 6.09
CA PHE A 322 2.49 -21.84 4.91
C PHE A 322 1.11 -22.43 5.16
N SER A 323 0.13 -21.88 4.48
CA SER A 323 -1.20 -22.48 4.35
C SER A 323 -1.78 -22.15 2.98
N VAL A 324 -2.49 -23.11 2.38
CA VAL A 324 -3.16 -22.95 1.07
C VAL A 324 -4.52 -23.64 1.16
N SER A 325 -5.59 -22.96 0.77
CA SER A 325 -6.93 -23.53 0.74
C SER A 325 -7.02 -24.77 -0.15
N ASP A 326 -7.80 -25.77 0.25
CA ASP A 326 -7.87 -27.11 -0.38
C ASP A 326 -8.06 -27.04 -1.89
N ASP A 327 -9.02 -26.24 -2.37
CA ASP A 327 -9.29 -26.04 -3.81
C ASP A 327 -8.10 -25.50 -4.60
N TRP A 328 -7.08 -24.95 -3.91
CA TRP A 328 -5.92 -24.30 -4.48
C TRP A 328 -4.61 -25.04 -4.22
N GLN A 329 -4.65 -26.16 -3.49
CA GLN A 329 -3.49 -27.04 -3.29
C GLN A 329 -3.07 -27.70 -4.61
N GLY A 330 -1.80 -28.10 -4.69
CA GLY A 330 -1.24 -28.74 -5.90
C GLY A 330 -0.98 -27.81 -7.10
N LYS A 331 -1.44 -26.54 -7.05
CA LYS A 331 -1.34 -25.57 -8.17
C LYS A 331 -0.11 -24.66 -8.09
N GLY A 332 0.86 -24.99 -7.25
CA GLY A 332 2.15 -24.27 -7.16
C GLY A 332 2.14 -23.00 -6.31
N ILE A 333 1.02 -22.61 -5.67
CA ILE A 333 0.89 -21.39 -4.87
C ILE A 333 1.93 -21.33 -3.75
N ALA A 334 2.08 -22.41 -2.97
CA ALA A 334 3.06 -22.46 -1.89
C ALA A 334 4.51 -22.25 -2.38
N ALA A 335 4.86 -22.75 -3.57
CA ALA A 335 6.19 -22.55 -4.14
C ALA A 335 6.44 -21.08 -4.55
N ILE A 336 5.43 -20.39 -5.06
CA ILE A 336 5.51 -18.95 -5.36
C ILE A 336 5.67 -18.15 -4.08
N LEU A 337 4.88 -18.47 -3.03
CA LEU A 337 4.98 -17.84 -1.72
C LEU A 337 6.38 -18.04 -1.10
N LEU A 338 6.90 -19.27 -1.14
CA LEU A 338 8.25 -19.59 -0.64
C LEU A 338 9.31 -18.78 -1.37
N LYS A 339 9.24 -18.72 -2.72
CA LYS A 339 10.20 -17.92 -3.51
C LYS A 339 10.18 -16.45 -3.12
N LYS A 340 8.99 -15.85 -2.96
CA LYS A 340 8.86 -14.44 -2.57
C LYS A 340 9.39 -14.18 -1.15
N LEU A 341 9.14 -15.10 -0.22
CA LEU A 341 9.70 -15.02 1.13
C LEU A 341 11.22 -15.17 1.12
N TYR A 342 11.75 -16.07 0.31
CA TYR A 342 13.20 -16.27 0.15
C TYR A 342 13.88 -15.02 -0.41
N ASP A 343 13.36 -14.47 -1.53
CA ASP A 343 13.91 -13.28 -2.16
C ASP A 343 13.93 -12.10 -1.16
N ALA A 344 12.84 -11.91 -0.39
CA ALA A 344 12.76 -10.87 0.63
C ALA A 344 13.66 -11.14 1.84
N ALA A 345 13.81 -12.40 2.24
CA ALA A 345 14.68 -12.79 3.34
C ALA A 345 16.15 -12.44 3.06
N ILE A 346 16.62 -12.73 1.84
CA ILE A 346 17.97 -12.34 1.39
C ILE A 346 18.14 -10.82 1.43
N GLU A 347 17.17 -10.04 0.87
CA GLU A 347 17.22 -8.58 0.90
C GLU A 347 17.23 -8.02 2.34
N ASN A 348 16.58 -8.71 3.28
CA ASN A 348 16.48 -8.30 4.68
C ASN A 348 17.62 -8.82 5.57
N GLY A 349 18.60 -9.57 5.01
CA GLY A 349 19.75 -10.10 5.75
C GLY A 349 19.42 -11.30 6.66
N VAL A 350 18.36 -12.05 6.34
CA VAL A 350 18.03 -13.31 6.99
C VAL A 350 19.00 -14.38 6.50
N GLU A 351 19.58 -15.17 7.41
CA GLU A 351 20.62 -16.16 7.09
C GLU A 351 20.08 -17.56 6.79
N GLY A 352 18.80 -17.81 7.05
CA GLY A 352 18.19 -19.10 6.79
C GLY A 352 16.75 -19.19 7.22
N PHE A 353 16.11 -20.30 6.84
CA PHE A 353 14.76 -20.66 7.29
C PHE A 353 14.77 -21.90 8.15
N VAL A 354 13.88 -21.94 9.13
CA VAL A 354 13.52 -23.14 9.90
C VAL A 354 12.02 -23.35 9.79
N ALA A 355 11.58 -24.61 9.69
CA ALA A 355 10.18 -24.95 9.69
C ALA A 355 9.93 -26.16 10.59
N PHE A 356 8.89 -26.10 11.38
CA PHE A 356 8.41 -27.20 12.21
C PHE A 356 7.20 -27.83 11.53
N THR A 357 7.19 -29.16 11.41
CA THR A 357 6.08 -29.85 10.73
C THR A 357 5.96 -31.30 11.18
N SER A 358 4.82 -31.92 10.92
CA SER A 358 4.67 -33.37 11.12
C SER A 358 5.57 -34.15 10.15
N PRO A 359 6.19 -35.26 10.57
CA PRO A 359 6.92 -36.14 9.68
C PRO A 359 6.08 -36.69 8.51
N SER A 360 4.76 -36.71 8.64
CA SER A 360 3.81 -37.11 7.60
C SER A 360 3.50 -36.01 6.57
N ASN A 361 3.84 -34.76 6.85
CA ASN A 361 3.55 -33.62 5.96
C ASN A 361 4.49 -33.57 4.75
N ARG A 362 4.21 -34.42 3.76
CA ARG A 362 5.00 -34.48 2.53
C ARG A 362 4.96 -33.16 1.72
N GLY A 363 3.88 -32.39 1.85
CA GLY A 363 3.73 -31.10 1.19
C GLY A 363 4.81 -30.11 1.64
N MET A 364 4.98 -29.94 2.96
CA MET A 364 5.98 -29.07 3.55
C MET A 364 7.40 -29.52 3.27
N ILE A 365 7.66 -30.84 3.39
CA ILE A 365 8.97 -31.44 3.08
C ILE A 365 9.38 -31.16 1.64
N ASN A 366 8.46 -31.38 0.67
CA ASN A 366 8.73 -31.16 -0.74
C ASN A 366 8.84 -29.66 -1.08
N LEU A 367 8.11 -28.81 -0.36
CA LEU A 367 8.20 -27.36 -0.50
C LEU A 367 9.58 -26.86 -0.06
N PHE A 368 10.05 -27.31 1.11
CA PHE A 368 11.32 -26.89 1.69
C PHE A 368 12.52 -27.31 0.84
N LYS A 369 12.46 -28.48 0.17
CA LYS A 369 13.46 -28.93 -0.80
C LYS A 369 13.59 -28.05 -2.04
N LYS A 370 12.66 -27.12 -2.29
CA LYS A 370 12.75 -26.15 -3.40
C LYS A 370 13.57 -24.91 -3.06
N LEU A 371 14.00 -24.77 -1.80
CA LEU A 371 14.93 -23.69 -1.43
C LEU A 371 16.25 -23.85 -2.21
N PRO A 372 16.82 -22.75 -2.75
CA PRO A 372 18.10 -22.79 -3.45
C PRO A 372 19.29 -22.80 -2.47
N CYS A 373 19.25 -23.69 -1.46
CA CYS A 373 20.27 -23.85 -0.45
C CYS A 373 20.27 -25.28 0.06
N LYS A 374 21.34 -25.66 0.78
CA LYS A 374 21.39 -26.95 1.48
C LYS A 374 20.37 -26.99 2.59
N THR A 375 19.55 -28.03 2.61
CA THR A 375 18.53 -28.25 3.64
C THR A 375 18.87 -29.48 4.47
N ASP A 376 18.79 -29.33 5.80
CA ASP A 376 18.97 -30.40 6.75
C ASP A 376 17.63 -30.70 7.45
N SER A 377 17.50 -31.88 8.06
CA SER A 377 16.31 -32.26 8.82
C SER A 377 16.69 -33.01 10.08
N SER A 378 16.05 -32.70 11.20
CA SER A 378 16.14 -33.39 12.49
C SER A 378 14.73 -33.68 13.03
N ILE A 379 14.64 -34.59 14.01
CA ILE A 379 13.39 -34.85 14.75
C ILE A 379 13.60 -34.35 16.18
N GLU A 380 12.72 -33.44 16.61
CA GLU A 380 12.72 -32.86 17.96
C GLU A 380 11.27 -32.90 18.48
N ASP A 381 11.06 -33.47 19.67
CA ASP A 381 9.75 -33.59 20.34
C ASP A 381 8.62 -34.09 19.41
N ASP A 382 8.85 -35.19 18.69
CA ASP A 382 7.95 -35.80 17.68
C ASP A 382 7.63 -34.93 16.44
N MET A 383 8.29 -33.78 16.30
CA MET A 383 8.19 -32.91 15.13
C MET A 383 9.42 -33.03 14.22
N LEU A 384 9.20 -32.94 12.95
CA LEU A 384 10.26 -32.78 11.94
C LEU A 384 10.67 -31.32 11.83
N VAL A 385 11.91 -31.02 12.16
CA VAL A 385 12.53 -29.70 12.01
C VAL A 385 13.29 -29.68 10.70
N LEU A 386 12.91 -28.78 9.79
CA LEU A 386 13.58 -28.55 8.50
C LEU A 386 14.37 -27.25 8.60
N THR A 387 15.66 -27.27 8.31
CA THR A 387 16.52 -26.07 8.33
C THR A 387 17.19 -25.87 6.99
N GLY A 388 17.17 -24.64 6.48
CA GLY A 388 17.86 -24.22 5.27
C GLY A 388 18.70 -22.97 5.53
N LYS A 389 20.03 -23.03 5.35
CA LYS A 389 20.95 -21.89 5.52
C LYS A 389 21.31 -21.28 4.17
N PHE A 390 21.20 -19.97 4.04
CA PHE A 390 21.40 -19.23 2.76
C PHE A 390 22.85 -18.89 2.47
N SER A 391 23.75 -18.95 3.44
CA SER A 391 25.15 -18.54 3.35
C SER A 391 26.09 -19.50 2.59
N GLU A 392 25.57 -20.55 1.99
CA GLU A 392 26.36 -21.54 1.20
C GLU A 392 25.89 -21.61 -0.25
N THR A 393 25.72 -20.46 -0.93
CA THR A 393 25.73 -20.43 -2.40
C THR A 393 27.17 -20.33 -2.84
N GLY A 394 27.74 -21.48 -3.23
CA GLY A 394 29.02 -21.58 -3.95
C GLY A 394 28.92 -20.99 -5.34
#